data_e329443e640dafa4d17dfcdeaf8058b2
#
_entry.id   e329443e640dafa4d17dfcdeaf8058b2
#
_cell.length_a   1.000
_cell.length_b   1.000
_cell.length_c   1.000
_cell.angle_alpha   90.00
_cell.angle_beta   90.00
_cell.angle_gamma   90.00
#
_symmetry.space_group_name_H-M   'P 1'
#
loop_
_entity.id
_entity.type
_entity.pdbx_description
1 polymer ?
#
loop_
_entity_poly.entity_id
_entity_poly.type
_entity_poly.pdbx_seq_one_letter_code
_entity_poly.pdbx_strand_id
1 'polypeptide(L)'
;MLKNLSLIALLGIAAVGVPSELCAKSVKVAGTQKGAAAKSITRQVAQQNVTIEFYSPSIVRILKSDAELGAPVQKKSYSVILKPQQMKDVQILENGDIVNIKSDFISVELNQQTGEIRFLSKDGKLLLTDTKTHLEARKDEANKGKYRIEQDFRLADDEAIYGLGQLRDVYMNQRGRQNIVLWNNNTYIAIPYFTSEKGYGLYWDNAGKTYFNDIVASKEAHSQPSRTSFTSEVGTCADYYFMYKDGTQDGVIASIRELTGQATMFPKWAMGFWQCRERYKTSDELADVLDKYRELKIPTDAIVQDWQYWGCDSNWNAMKFQNPYYINKVGDPAYAKYLPTDMKQMKAQGEPRLKSPEEMVKYVHKNDAHLMISIWSSFGPWTEQYRELKKMNALLPFDTWPRNSGVMPYDVFNPKARNLYWKYLTHLYQMGFDAWWTDSTEPDHFEKPGDENYQTYDGSWLGVKNAFPLLHNKSIYEHQRAMKGNTKRSLQMTRSGSFGIQHYGTICWSGDVVASWNEMKNQIPSGLNFSL
;
A
#
# COMPACT_ATOMS: atom_id res chain seq x y z
N MET A 1 -71.53 -26.56 -10.15
CA MET A 1 -72.12 -25.32 -9.64
C MET A 1 -71.24 -24.18 -10.08
N LEU A 2 -71.52 -23.52 -11.18
CA LEU A 2 -72.21 -22.23 -11.29
C LEU A 2 -71.32 -21.09 -10.69
N LYS A 3 -70.89 -20.03 -11.35
CA LYS A 3 -71.28 -19.29 -12.60
C LYS A 3 -70.11 -18.33 -12.90
N ASN A 4 -69.59 -18.16 -14.10
CA ASN A 4 -69.95 -17.11 -15.12
C ASN A 4 -69.64 -15.65 -14.63
N LEU A 5 -69.01 -14.76 -15.38
CA LEU A 5 -69.10 -14.20 -16.75
C LEU A 5 -67.92 -13.32 -17.01
N SER A 6 -67.11 -13.38 -18.05
CA SER A 6 -67.22 -12.79 -19.41
C SER A 6 -67.50 -11.29 -19.51
N LEU A 7 -66.58 -10.56 -20.17
CA LEU A 7 -66.77 -9.64 -21.29
C LEU A 7 -65.44 -8.94 -21.67
N ILE A 8 -64.80 -9.26 -22.79
CA ILE A 8 -64.88 -8.75 -24.17
C ILE A 8 -64.46 -7.29 -24.34
N ALA A 9 -63.29 -7.16 -24.93
CA ALA A 9 -62.81 -6.44 -26.11
C ALA A 9 -62.97 -4.92 -26.21
N LEU A 10 -61.90 -4.22 -26.59
CA LEU A 10 -61.83 -3.57 -27.91
C LEU A 10 -60.41 -3.06 -28.21
N LEU A 11 -60.01 -3.33 -29.45
CA LEU A 11 -58.77 -2.77 -30.07
C LEU A 11 -58.91 -1.25 -30.21
N GLY A 12 -57.75 -0.58 -29.98
CA GLY A 12 -57.53 0.80 -30.39
C GLY A 12 -56.06 1.02 -30.67
N ILE A 13 -55.66 0.87 -31.94
CA ILE A 13 -54.34 1.28 -32.44
C ILE A 13 -54.35 2.81 -32.48
N ALA A 14 -53.48 3.45 -31.72
CA ALA A 14 -53.11 4.84 -31.95
C ALA A 14 -51.56 4.96 -31.79
N ALA A 15 -50.91 5.15 -32.92
CA ALA A 15 -49.53 5.62 -32.98
C ALA A 15 -49.48 7.06 -32.46
N VAL A 16 -48.72 7.29 -31.39
CA VAL A 16 -48.32 8.65 -31.01
C VAL A 16 -46.86 8.62 -30.53
N GLY A 17 -46.13 9.51 -31.12
CA GLY A 17 -44.78 9.93 -30.99
C GLY A 17 -44.07 9.74 -29.65
N VAL A 18 -42.81 9.39 -29.77
CA VAL A 18 -41.81 9.41 -28.70
C VAL A 18 -41.51 10.87 -28.36
N PRO A 19 -41.69 11.35 -27.14
CA PRO A 19 -41.02 12.54 -26.68
C PRO A 19 -39.65 12.14 -26.09
N SER A 20 -38.61 12.55 -26.77
CA SER A 20 -37.26 12.63 -26.18
C SER A 20 -37.23 13.76 -25.15
N GLU A 21 -37.54 13.45 -23.92
CA GLU A 21 -37.19 14.28 -22.77
C GLU A 21 -36.53 13.40 -21.72
N LEU A 22 -35.21 13.21 -21.87
CA LEU A 22 -34.35 12.84 -20.76
C LEU A 22 -34.18 14.09 -19.87
N CYS A 23 -35.17 14.28 -19.01
CA CYS A 23 -35.12 15.30 -17.97
C CYS A 23 -34.09 14.90 -16.94
N ALA A 24 -32.96 15.62 -16.89
CA ALA A 24 -32.01 15.52 -15.81
C ALA A 24 -32.70 15.85 -14.49
N LYS A 25 -33.06 14.83 -13.71
CA LYS A 25 -33.52 15.02 -12.34
C LYS A 25 -32.35 15.51 -11.50
N SER A 26 -32.36 16.81 -11.19
CA SER A 26 -31.48 17.38 -10.18
C SER A 26 -31.77 16.69 -8.83
N VAL A 27 -30.85 15.86 -8.37
CA VAL A 27 -30.89 15.37 -7.00
C VAL A 27 -30.69 16.58 -6.09
N LYS A 28 -31.67 16.87 -5.25
CA LYS A 28 -31.62 17.92 -4.25
C LYS A 28 -30.32 17.80 -3.44
N VAL A 29 -29.59 18.89 -3.37
CA VAL A 29 -28.47 19.10 -2.45
C VAL A 29 -28.88 18.56 -1.07
N ALA A 30 -28.11 17.63 -0.50
CA ALA A 30 -28.28 17.24 0.89
C ALA A 30 -28.26 18.51 1.75
N GLY A 31 -29.33 18.71 2.52
CA GLY A 31 -29.71 19.96 3.13
C GLY A 31 -28.56 20.74 3.73
N THR A 32 -28.45 21.99 3.36
CA THR A 32 -27.62 23.00 4.00
C THR A 32 -28.05 23.15 5.46
N GLN A 33 -27.31 22.52 6.35
CA GLN A 33 -27.30 22.97 7.74
C GLN A 33 -26.68 24.38 7.76
N LYS A 34 -27.44 25.38 8.22
CA LYS A 34 -26.93 26.74 8.42
C LYS A 34 -25.69 26.69 9.30
N GLY A 35 -24.52 26.96 8.72
CA GLY A 35 -23.24 27.11 9.44
C GLY A 35 -22.06 26.26 8.97
N ALA A 36 -22.23 25.28 8.07
CA ALA A 36 -21.13 24.52 7.52
C ALA A 36 -20.93 24.88 6.04
N ALA A 37 -19.76 25.39 5.66
CA ALA A 37 -19.39 25.57 4.27
C ALA A 37 -19.39 24.21 3.56
N ALA A 38 -20.02 24.11 2.39
CA ALA A 38 -20.03 22.88 1.61
C ALA A 38 -18.58 22.48 1.24
N LYS A 39 -18.18 21.27 1.63
CA LYS A 39 -16.84 20.73 1.34
C LYS A 39 -16.83 19.88 0.10
N SER A 40 -17.98 19.40 -0.29
CA SER A 40 -18.17 18.47 -1.38
C SER A 40 -19.42 18.77 -2.16
N ILE A 41 -19.39 18.41 -3.43
CA ILE A 41 -20.58 18.32 -4.27
C ILE A 41 -20.69 16.90 -4.80
N THR A 42 -21.93 16.46 -5.01
CA THR A 42 -22.22 15.25 -5.80
C THR A 42 -23.18 15.63 -6.92
N ARG A 43 -22.89 15.15 -8.12
CA ARG A 43 -23.74 15.28 -9.29
C ARG A 43 -23.92 13.90 -9.93
N GLN A 44 -25.11 13.61 -10.37
CA GLN A 44 -25.35 12.47 -11.25
C GLN A 44 -25.13 12.92 -12.70
N VAL A 45 -24.13 12.35 -13.36
CA VAL A 45 -23.79 12.63 -14.75
C VAL A 45 -23.84 11.31 -15.51
N ALA A 46 -24.72 11.24 -16.50
CA ALA A 46 -25.02 9.99 -17.20
C ALA A 46 -25.36 8.86 -16.20
N GLN A 47 -24.60 7.77 -16.21
CA GLN A 47 -24.82 6.61 -15.33
C GLN A 47 -23.87 6.61 -14.10
N GLN A 48 -23.29 7.74 -13.73
CA GLN A 48 -22.35 7.83 -12.63
C GLN A 48 -22.72 8.91 -11.60
N ASN A 49 -22.50 8.61 -10.34
CA ASN A 49 -22.45 9.59 -9.28
C ASN A 49 -21.01 10.15 -9.20
N VAL A 50 -20.82 11.41 -9.49
CA VAL A 50 -19.54 12.11 -9.43
C VAL A 50 -19.49 12.96 -8.18
N THR A 51 -18.59 12.64 -7.25
CA THR A 51 -18.37 13.41 -6.02
C THR A 51 -17.01 14.07 -6.08
N ILE A 52 -16.97 15.39 -5.85
CA ILE A 52 -15.78 16.22 -5.74
C ILE A 52 -15.70 16.72 -4.30
N GLU A 53 -14.64 16.35 -3.58
CA GLU A 53 -14.49 16.66 -2.16
C GLU A 53 -13.10 17.26 -1.89
N PHE A 54 -13.05 18.49 -1.38
CA PHE A 54 -11.80 19.08 -0.92
C PHE A 54 -11.43 18.59 0.47
N TYR A 55 -10.24 18.02 0.61
CA TYR A 55 -9.64 17.60 1.86
C TYR A 55 -8.87 18.74 2.53
N SER A 56 -8.22 19.58 1.74
CA SER A 56 -7.58 20.84 2.10
C SER A 56 -7.57 21.75 0.87
N PRO A 57 -7.13 23.02 0.98
CA PRO A 57 -7.05 23.91 -0.19
C PRO A 57 -6.17 23.38 -1.34
N SER A 58 -5.22 22.49 -1.04
CA SER A 58 -4.28 21.91 -2.01
C SER A 58 -4.59 20.47 -2.41
N ILE A 59 -5.66 19.85 -1.85
CA ILE A 59 -5.98 18.43 -2.04
C ILE A 59 -7.47 18.27 -2.33
N VAL A 60 -7.79 17.69 -3.48
CA VAL A 60 -9.17 17.33 -3.84
C VAL A 60 -9.27 15.86 -4.16
N ARG A 61 -10.31 15.21 -3.63
CA ARG A 61 -10.68 13.82 -3.92
C ARG A 61 -11.80 13.77 -4.93
N ILE A 62 -11.70 12.87 -5.89
CA ILE A 62 -12.75 12.55 -6.85
C ILE A 62 -13.19 11.11 -6.64
N LEU A 63 -14.51 10.92 -6.53
CA LEU A 63 -15.16 9.61 -6.49
C LEU A 63 -16.15 9.52 -7.65
N LYS A 64 -16.05 8.45 -8.44
CA LYS A 64 -17.03 8.16 -9.50
C LYS A 64 -17.53 6.74 -9.32
N SER A 65 -18.82 6.59 -9.03
CA SER A 65 -19.47 5.32 -8.79
C SER A 65 -20.69 5.14 -9.70
N ASP A 66 -21.12 3.90 -9.85
CA ASP A 66 -22.33 3.58 -10.60
C ASP A 66 -23.56 4.25 -9.96
N ALA A 67 -24.34 4.97 -10.74
CA ALA A 67 -25.55 5.65 -10.27
C ALA A 67 -26.68 4.67 -9.90
N GLU A 68 -26.66 3.44 -10.44
CA GLU A 68 -27.63 2.40 -10.08
C GLU A 68 -27.52 1.95 -8.63
N LEU A 69 -26.37 2.21 -7.96
CA LEU A 69 -26.19 1.98 -6.53
C LEU A 69 -27.00 2.96 -5.66
N GLY A 70 -27.64 3.96 -6.26
CA GLY A 70 -28.51 4.96 -5.62
C GLY A 70 -27.74 6.05 -4.88
N ALA A 71 -27.04 5.75 -3.81
CA ALA A 71 -26.24 6.71 -3.04
C ALA A 71 -24.78 6.71 -3.47
N PRO A 72 -24.06 7.85 -3.36
CA PRO A 72 -22.62 7.88 -3.57
C PRO A 72 -21.89 6.89 -2.67
N VAL A 73 -20.93 6.17 -3.25
CA VAL A 73 -20.15 5.17 -2.51
C VAL A 73 -19.27 5.87 -1.46
N GLN A 74 -19.35 5.41 -0.23
CA GLN A 74 -18.44 5.79 0.85
C GLN A 74 -17.31 4.77 0.91
N LYS A 75 -16.09 5.19 0.51
CA LYS A 75 -14.91 4.33 0.52
C LYS A 75 -13.88 4.85 1.51
N LYS A 76 -13.45 3.97 2.42
CA LYS A 76 -12.34 4.24 3.33
C LYS A 76 -11.01 3.92 2.64
N SER A 77 -10.07 4.85 2.68
CA SER A 77 -8.70 4.64 2.24
C SER A 77 -7.88 3.88 3.28
N TYR A 78 -6.94 3.04 2.83
CA TYR A 78 -5.90 2.48 3.71
C TYR A 78 -4.79 3.49 3.99
N SER A 79 -4.46 4.35 3.02
CA SER A 79 -3.30 5.26 3.02
C SER A 79 -3.62 6.64 3.57
N VAL A 80 -4.83 7.13 3.35
CA VAL A 80 -5.22 8.50 3.70
C VAL A 80 -5.68 8.58 5.15
N ILE A 81 -4.99 9.42 5.92
CA ILE A 81 -5.33 9.67 7.33
C ILE A 81 -5.93 11.06 7.56
N LEU A 82 -5.72 11.99 6.63
CA LEU A 82 -6.34 13.31 6.68
C LEU A 82 -7.86 13.17 6.63
N LYS A 83 -8.52 13.91 7.51
CA LYS A 83 -9.98 14.07 7.43
C LYS A 83 -10.30 15.36 6.69
N PRO A 84 -11.34 15.38 5.84
CA PRO A 84 -11.75 16.60 5.16
C PRO A 84 -11.92 17.76 6.14
N GLN A 85 -11.25 18.87 5.88
CA GLN A 85 -11.29 20.05 6.74
C GLN A 85 -12.52 20.89 6.44
N GLN A 86 -12.99 21.65 7.43
CA GLN A 86 -13.97 22.71 7.17
C GLN A 86 -13.24 23.87 6.49
N MET A 87 -13.61 24.14 5.25
CA MET A 87 -13.06 25.25 4.50
C MET A 87 -14.14 26.31 4.29
N LYS A 88 -13.87 27.53 4.74
CA LYS A 88 -14.77 28.67 4.54
C LYS A 88 -14.68 29.25 3.13
N ASP A 89 -13.57 28.99 2.45
CA ASP A 89 -13.15 29.70 1.24
C ASP A 89 -13.29 28.88 -0.05
N VAL A 90 -13.95 27.70 0.01
CA VAL A 90 -14.32 26.96 -1.19
C VAL A 90 -15.56 27.58 -1.83
N GLN A 91 -15.39 28.09 -3.04
CA GLN A 91 -16.48 28.68 -3.82
C GLN A 91 -17.05 27.64 -4.81
N ILE A 92 -18.36 27.59 -4.92
CA ILE A 92 -19.06 26.76 -5.91
C ILE A 92 -19.80 27.73 -6.85
N LEU A 93 -19.46 27.68 -8.13
CA LEU A 93 -20.04 28.53 -9.18
C LEU A 93 -20.63 27.61 -10.25
N GLU A 94 -21.89 27.82 -10.59
CA GLU A 94 -22.58 27.08 -11.67
C GLU A 94 -22.80 28.03 -12.85
N ASN A 95 -22.31 27.65 -14.02
CA ASN A 95 -22.44 28.41 -15.25
C ASN A 95 -22.83 27.47 -16.40
N GLY A 96 -24.11 27.39 -16.69
CA GLY A 96 -24.65 26.43 -17.64
C GLY A 96 -24.32 24.98 -17.24
N ASP A 97 -23.67 24.26 -18.13
CA ASP A 97 -23.30 22.83 -17.89
C ASP A 97 -22.04 22.64 -17.06
N ILE A 98 -21.37 23.72 -16.69
CA ILE A 98 -20.11 23.67 -15.92
C ILE A 98 -20.36 24.03 -14.46
N VAL A 99 -19.99 23.12 -13.56
CA VAL A 99 -19.84 23.40 -12.12
C VAL A 99 -18.37 23.60 -11.81
N ASN A 100 -18.03 24.77 -11.31
CA ASN A 100 -16.67 25.11 -10.92
C ASN A 100 -16.58 25.19 -9.40
N ILE A 101 -15.61 24.47 -8.81
CA ILE A 101 -15.33 24.46 -7.38
C ILE A 101 -13.90 24.95 -7.20
N LYS A 102 -13.74 26.04 -6.46
CA LYS A 102 -12.45 26.71 -6.28
C LYS A 102 -12.00 26.76 -4.84
N SER A 103 -10.72 26.45 -4.62
CA SER A 103 -9.96 26.76 -3.41
C SER A 103 -8.93 27.86 -3.69
N ASP A 104 -8.06 28.14 -2.72
CA ASP A 104 -6.94 29.07 -2.89
C ASP A 104 -5.89 28.61 -3.91
N PHE A 105 -5.82 27.32 -4.22
CA PHE A 105 -4.80 26.74 -5.10
C PHE A 105 -5.36 26.08 -6.35
N ILE A 106 -6.51 25.42 -6.24
CA ILE A 106 -7.09 24.54 -7.26
C ILE A 106 -8.46 25.03 -7.68
N SER A 107 -8.71 25.06 -8.99
CA SER A 107 -10.05 25.18 -9.58
C SER A 107 -10.40 23.86 -10.26
N VAL A 108 -11.55 23.26 -9.91
CA VAL A 108 -12.07 22.01 -10.49
C VAL A 108 -13.33 22.32 -11.27
N GLU A 109 -13.32 22.05 -12.56
CA GLU A 109 -14.47 22.25 -13.45
C GLU A 109 -15.07 20.89 -13.83
N LEU A 110 -16.32 20.65 -13.44
CA LEU A 110 -17.08 19.47 -13.85
C LEU A 110 -18.04 19.85 -14.98
N ASN A 111 -17.92 19.20 -16.12
CA ASN A 111 -18.93 19.27 -17.17
C ASN A 111 -20.05 18.26 -16.84
N GLN A 112 -21.25 18.77 -16.58
CA GLN A 112 -22.42 17.95 -16.17
C GLN A 112 -23.04 17.16 -17.32
N GLN A 113 -22.68 17.43 -18.57
CA GLN A 113 -23.15 16.67 -19.74
C GLN A 113 -22.24 15.46 -20.02
N THR A 114 -20.90 15.68 -19.94
CA THR A 114 -19.92 14.66 -20.34
C THR A 114 -19.29 13.89 -19.16
N GLY A 115 -19.31 14.46 -17.95
CA GLY A 115 -18.58 13.94 -16.79
C GLY A 115 -17.07 14.23 -16.80
N GLU A 116 -16.59 14.98 -17.81
CA GLU A 116 -15.19 15.42 -17.86
C GLU A 116 -14.89 16.38 -16.70
N ILE A 117 -13.72 16.20 -16.06
CA ILE A 117 -13.26 17.08 -14.99
C ILE A 117 -11.93 17.72 -15.42
N ARG A 118 -11.85 19.04 -15.34
CA ARG A 118 -10.63 19.80 -15.60
C ARG A 118 -10.07 20.35 -14.29
N PHE A 119 -8.78 20.08 -14.06
CA PHE A 119 -8.04 20.62 -12.93
C PHE A 119 -7.19 21.79 -13.41
N LEU A 120 -7.40 22.94 -12.82
CA LEU A 120 -6.71 24.17 -13.16
C LEU A 120 -6.02 24.75 -11.91
N SER A 121 -4.93 25.46 -12.11
CA SER A 121 -4.37 26.33 -11.07
C SER A 121 -5.36 27.48 -10.75
N LYS A 122 -5.14 28.17 -9.66
CA LYS A 122 -5.93 29.36 -9.29
C LYS A 122 -5.97 30.43 -10.41
N ASP A 123 -4.90 30.49 -11.20
CA ASP A 123 -4.74 31.47 -12.30
C ASP A 123 -5.34 30.97 -13.63
N GLY A 124 -6.03 29.80 -13.60
CA GLY A 124 -6.73 29.23 -14.76
C GLY A 124 -5.86 28.43 -15.72
N LYS A 125 -4.60 28.11 -15.38
CA LYS A 125 -3.75 27.24 -16.19
C LYS A 125 -4.24 25.80 -16.07
N LEU A 126 -4.55 25.15 -17.20
CA LEU A 126 -4.92 23.72 -17.22
C LEU A 126 -3.73 22.84 -16.80
N LEU A 127 -3.96 22.00 -15.82
CA LEU A 127 -2.98 21.05 -15.26
C LEU A 127 -3.25 19.63 -15.75
N LEU A 128 -4.49 19.15 -15.61
CA LEU A 128 -4.90 17.78 -15.94
C LEU A 128 -6.37 17.77 -16.37
N THR A 129 -6.73 16.86 -17.25
CA THR A 129 -8.13 16.56 -17.58
C THR A 129 -8.43 15.09 -17.28
N ASP A 130 -9.42 14.82 -16.45
CA ASP A 130 -10.06 13.53 -16.29
C ASP A 130 -11.11 13.39 -17.40
N THR A 131 -10.96 12.42 -18.29
CA THR A 131 -11.75 12.35 -19.53
C THR A 131 -12.83 11.29 -19.50
N LYS A 132 -12.54 10.10 -19.02
CA LYS A 132 -13.50 8.98 -19.07
C LYS A 132 -13.28 8.02 -17.91
N THR A 133 -14.39 7.58 -17.34
CA THR A 133 -14.43 6.48 -16.36
C THR A 133 -15.24 5.34 -16.94
N HIS A 134 -14.71 4.13 -16.85
CA HIS A 134 -15.41 2.90 -17.21
C HIS A 134 -15.49 1.97 -16.00
N LEU A 135 -16.70 1.50 -15.70
CA LEU A 135 -17.02 0.57 -14.63
C LEU A 135 -17.62 -0.69 -15.26
N GLU A 136 -16.88 -1.79 -15.24
CA GLU A 136 -17.33 -3.10 -15.74
C GLU A 136 -17.61 -4.02 -14.57
N ALA A 137 -18.88 -4.43 -14.40
CA ALA A 137 -19.29 -5.29 -13.30
C ALA A 137 -18.55 -6.64 -13.32
N ARG A 138 -18.01 -7.05 -12.18
CA ARG A 138 -17.34 -8.35 -12.03
C ARG A 138 -18.37 -9.47 -12.09
N LYS A 139 -18.04 -10.54 -12.82
CA LYS A 139 -18.89 -11.71 -13.03
C LYS A 139 -18.53 -12.88 -12.10
N ASP A 140 -17.34 -12.87 -11.53
CA ASP A 140 -16.86 -13.90 -10.61
C ASP A 140 -17.50 -13.74 -9.22
N GLU A 141 -17.80 -14.86 -8.56
CA GLU A 141 -18.51 -14.86 -7.26
C GLU A 141 -17.67 -14.20 -6.15
N ALA A 142 -16.34 -14.31 -6.21
CA ALA A 142 -15.43 -13.73 -5.23
C ALA A 142 -15.49 -12.19 -5.19
N ASN A 143 -15.84 -11.57 -6.32
CA ASN A 143 -15.89 -10.11 -6.49
C ASN A 143 -17.28 -9.61 -6.90
N LYS A 144 -18.32 -10.36 -6.61
CA LYS A 144 -19.71 -9.98 -6.91
C LYS A 144 -20.06 -8.62 -6.29
N GLY A 145 -20.69 -7.75 -7.08
CA GLY A 145 -21.01 -6.38 -6.67
C GLY A 145 -19.79 -5.43 -6.68
N LYS A 146 -18.67 -5.85 -7.24
CA LYS A 146 -17.50 -5.03 -7.53
C LYS A 146 -17.35 -4.81 -9.04
N TYR A 147 -16.43 -3.96 -9.40
CA TYR A 147 -16.17 -3.55 -10.78
C TYR A 147 -14.68 -3.70 -11.11
N ARG A 148 -14.38 -4.01 -12.36
CA ARG A 148 -13.13 -3.62 -12.99
C ARG A 148 -13.26 -2.14 -13.35
N ILE A 149 -12.31 -1.33 -12.94
CA ILE A 149 -12.42 0.12 -12.99
C ILE A 149 -11.28 0.68 -13.84
N GLU A 150 -11.63 1.46 -14.85
CA GLU A 150 -10.67 2.18 -15.67
C GLU A 150 -10.98 3.68 -15.62
N GLN A 151 -9.93 4.47 -15.41
CA GLN A 151 -9.99 5.93 -15.40
C GLN A 151 -8.96 6.49 -16.35
N ASP A 152 -9.42 7.31 -17.27
CA ASP A 152 -8.60 7.97 -18.28
C ASP A 152 -8.34 9.43 -17.94
N PHE A 153 -7.12 9.84 -18.18
CA PHE A 153 -6.64 11.21 -18.05
C PHE A 153 -5.99 11.69 -19.35
N ARG A 154 -6.03 12.99 -19.56
CA ARG A 154 -5.27 13.65 -20.63
C ARG A 154 -4.27 14.63 -20.02
N LEU A 155 -2.99 14.36 -20.26
CA LEU A 155 -1.86 15.21 -19.93
C LEU A 155 -1.41 15.95 -21.20
N ALA A 156 -0.60 17.01 -21.05
CA ALA A 156 0.06 17.61 -22.20
C ALA A 156 1.06 16.63 -22.84
N ASP A 157 1.23 16.69 -24.15
CA ASP A 157 2.02 15.69 -24.90
C ASP A 157 3.50 15.71 -24.54
N ASP A 158 4.04 16.86 -24.15
CA ASP A 158 5.43 17.10 -23.77
C ASP A 158 5.70 16.98 -22.26
N GLU A 159 4.67 16.69 -21.47
CA GLU A 159 4.74 16.64 -20.02
C GLU A 159 5.46 15.40 -19.50
N ALA A 160 6.43 15.56 -18.59
CA ALA A 160 7.09 14.47 -17.90
C ALA A 160 6.34 14.11 -16.62
N ILE A 161 6.27 12.80 -16.32
CA ILE A 161 5.71 12.26 -15.07
C ILE A 161 6.66 11.28 -14.42
N TYR A 162 6.66 11.23 -13.09
CA TYR A 162 7.55 10.43 -12.25
C TYR A 162 6.73 9.72 -11.17
N GLY A 163 7.21 8.57 -10.68
CA GLY A 163 6.53 7.81 -9.63
C GLY A 163 6.27 6.35 -10.01
N LEU A 164 5.08 5.83 -9.66
CA LEU A 164 4.64 4.45 -9.79
C LEU A 164 5.38 3.45 -8.88
N GLY A 165 6.33 3.91 -8.07
CA GLY A 165 7.08 3.10 -7.12
C GLY A 165 8.39 2.54 -7.67
N GLN A 166 8.84 1.42 -7.10
CA GLN A 166 10.06 0.72 -7.51
C GLN A 166 9.72 -0.31 -8.60
N LEU A 167 9.96 0.02 -9.87
CA LEU A 167 9.61 -0.83 -11.01
C LEU A 167 10.77 -1.68 -11.53
N ARG A 168 11.96 -1.54 -10.93
CA ARG A 168 13.18 -2.27 -11.28
C ARG A 168 13.54 -2.16 -12.76
N ASP A 169 13.47 -0.96 -13.30
CA ASP A 169 13.81 -0.63 -14.67
C ASP A 169 14.63 0.66 -14.79
N VAL A 170 15.04 1.03 -16.00
CA VAL A 170 15.93 2.16 -16.27
C VAL A 170 15.21 3.49 -16.50
N TYR A 171 13.87 3.50 -16.41
CA TYR A 171 13.10 4.67 -16.79
C TYR A 171 12.84 5.57 -15.58
N MET A 172 13.34 6.78 -15.65
CA MET A 172 13.00 7.83 -14.67
C MET A 172 11.65 8.46 -15.01
N ASN A 173 11.48 8.89 -16.27
CA ASN A 173 10.22 9.44 -16.77
C ASN A 173 9.27 8.31 -17.20
N GLN A 174 8.05 8.32 -16.71
CA GLN A 174 7.04 7.29 -16.96
C GLN A 174 6.12 7.60 -18.16
N ARG A 175 6.36 8.71 -18.90
CA ARG A 175 5.61 9.03 -20.12
C ARG A 175 5.84 7.98 -21.21
N GLY A 176 4.79 7.65 -21.93
CA GLY A 176 4.81 6.66 -23.02
C GLY A 176 4.91 5.20 -22.56
N ARG A 177 4.88 4.95 -21.23
CA ARG A 177 4.97 3.61 -20.67
C ARG A 177 3.62 2.90 -20.70
N GLN A 178 3.61 1.66 -21.14
CA GLN A 178 2.40 0.85 -21.25
C GLN A 178 2.57 -0.49 -20.54
N ASN A 179 1.44 -1.09 -20.15
CA ASN A 179 1.38 -2.41 -19.52
C ASN A 179 2.18 -2.52 -18.21
N ILE A 180 2.29 -1.40 -17.46
CA ILE A 180 2.92 -1.42 -16.14
C ILE A 180 1.93 -2.06 -15.16
N VAL A 181 2.33 -3.19 -14.59
CA VAL A 181 1.50 -3.91 -13.60
C VAL A 181 1.88 -3.44 -12.21
N LEU A 182 0.98 -2.74 -11.55
CA LEU A 182 1.15 -2.31 -10.16
C LEU A 182 0.63 -3.41 -9.22
N TRP A 183 1.53 -4.30 -8.84
CA TRP A 183 1.28 -5.47 -8.01
C TRP A 183 2.53 -5.81 -7.20
N ASN A 184 2.47 -5.64 -5.89
CA ASN A 184 3.63 -5.84 -5.01
C ASN A 184 4.19 -7.26 -5.11
N ASN A 185 5.51 -7.35 -5.24
CA ASN A 185 6.25 -8.60 -5.25
C ASN A 185 7.68 -8.36 -4.74
N ASN A 186 8.45 -9.42 -4.48
CA ASN A 186 9.87 -9.27 -4.17
C ASN A 186 10.58 -8.46 -5.26
N THR A 187 11.38 -7.48 -4.87
CA THR A 187 12.07 -6.50 -5.74
C THR A 187 11.19 -5.49 -6.49
N TYR A 188 9.87 -5.53 -6.29
CA TYR A 188 8.93 -4.68 -7.00
C TYR A 188 7.92 -4.05 -6.02
N ILE A 189 7.92 -2.73 -5.89
CA ILE A 189 7.00 -2.01 -5.01
C ILE A 189 6.07 -1.14 -5.87
N ALA A 190 4.79 -1.49 -5.85
CA ALA A 190 3.75 -0.84 -6.62
C ALA A 190 3.12 0.31 -5.84
N ILE A 191 3.24 1.53 -6.35
CA ILE A 191 2.58 2.71 -5.78
C ILE A 191 1.78 3.38 -6.89
N PRO A 192 0.45 3.34 -6.86
CA PRO A 192 -0.40 3.93 -7.89
C PRO A 192 -0.47 5.47 -7.74
N TYR A 193 0.67 6.12 -7.84
CA TYR A 193 0.88 7.55 -7.72
C TYR A 193 1.89 8.02 -8.76
N PHE A 194 1.63 9.16 -9.35
CA PHE A 194 2.63 9.90 -10.12
C PHE A 194 2.59 11.39 -9.79
N THR A 195 3.72 12.05 -9.98
CA THR A 195 3.84 13.50 -9.98
C THR A 195 4.27 14.01 -11.35
N SER A 196 3.77 15.19 -11.71
CA SER A 196 4.09 15.88 -12.98
C SER A 196 5.13 16.96 -12.76
N GLU A 197 5.97 17.20 -13.77
CA GLU A 197 6.87 18.37 -13.81
C GLU A 197 6.13 19.72 -13.69
N LYS A 198 4.81 19.75 -13.93
CA LYS A 198 3.97 20.94 -13.71
C LYS A 198 3.64 21.21 -12.24
N GLY A 199 4.17 20.40 -11.31
CA GLY A 199 4.02 20.55 -9.87
C GLY A 199 2.64 20.13 -9.35
N TYR A 200 2.04 19.10 -9.92
CA TYR A 200 0.89 18.40 -9.35
C TYR A 200 1.16 16.92 -9.13
N GLY A 201 0.43 16.30 -8.22
CA GLY A 201 0.45 14.87 -7.98
C GLY A 201 -0.93 14.25 -8.14
N LEU A 202 -0.98 12.99 -8.56
CA LEU A 202 -2.19 12.19 -8.65
C LEU A 202 -1.98 10.84 -7.97
N TYR A 203 -2.80 10.57 -6.95
CA TYR A 203 -2.83 9.29 -6.26
C TYR A 203 -4.13 8.55 -6.59
N TRP A 204 -4.01 7.39 -7.22
CA TRP A 204 -5.08 6.45 -7.49
C TRP A 204 -5.28 5.53 -6.29
N ASP A 205 -6.33 5.75 -5.50
CA ASP A 205 -6.56 5.02 -4.25
C ASP A 205 -7.28 3.70 -4.48
N ASN A 206 -6.54 2.73 -4.98
CA ASN A 206 -6.99 1.35 -5.12
C ASN A 206 -5.87 0.38 -4.68
N ALA A 207 -6.18 -0.51 -3.74
CA ALA A 207 -5.24 -1.47 -3.17
C ALA A 207 -5.16 -2.80 -3.94
N GLY A 208 -5.96 -2.95 -4.99
CA GLY A 208 -5.97 -4.13 -5.86
C GLY A 208 -4.92 -4.08 -6.95
N LYS A 209 -4.86 -5.17 -7.71
CA LYS A 209 -4.03 -5.25 -8.91
C LYS A 209 -4.46 -4.17 -9.90
N THR A 210 -3.52 -3.32 -10.27
CA THR A 210 -3.77 -2.15 -11.11
C THR A 210 -2.80 -2.13 -12.29
N TYR A 211 -3.25 -1.69 -13.43
CA TYR A 211 -2.43 -1.46 -14.62
C TYR A 211 -2.32 0.04 -14.87
N PHE A 212 -1.13 0.49 -15.20
CA PHE A 212 -0.89 1.83 -15.67
C PHE A 212 -0.51 1.79 -17.14
N ASN A 213 -1.14 2.66 -17.94
CA ASN A 213 -0.82 2.85 -19.34
C ASN A 213 -0.75 4.33 -19.66
N ASP A 214 0.25 4.71 -20.43
CA ASP A 214 0.39 6.06 -20.97
C ASP A 214 0.72 5.99 -22.46
N ILE A 215 -0.17 6.54 -23.27
CA ILE A 215 -0.06 6.65 -24.71
C ILE A 215 0.11 8.12 -25.03
N VAL A 216 1.22 8.47 -25.68
CA VAL A 216 1.49 9.82 -26.17
C VAL A 216 1.15 9.88 -27.65
N ALA A 217 0.37 10.90 -28.03
CA ALA A 217 0.02 11.12 -29.44
C ALA A 217 1.28 11.27 -30.29
N SER A 218 1.32 10.56 -31.43
CA SER A 218 2.40 10.77 -32.41
C SER A 218 2.10 12.03 -33.24
N LYS A 219 3.14 12.61 -33.84
CA LYS A 219 2.99 13.74 -34.78
C LYS A 219 2.41 13.33 -36.14
N GLU A 220 2.16 12.04 -36.32
CA GLU A 220 1.60 11.50 -37.57
C GLU A 220 0.11 11.80 -37.69
N ALA A 221 -0.33 12.06 -38.90
CA ALA A 221 -1.77 12.24 -39.20
C ALA A 221 -2.53 10.96 -38.79
N HIS A 222 -3.66 11.14 -38.08
CA HIS A 222 -4.51 10.08 -37.55
C HIS A 222 -3.98 9.34 -36.30
N SER A 223 -2.99 9.86 -35.57
CA SER A 223 -2.62 9.30 -34.27
C SER A 223 -3.77 9.39 -33.26
N GLN A 224 -3.85 8.38 -32.40
CA GLN A 224 -4.78 8.44 -31.24
C GLN A 224 -4.38 9.61 -30.32
N PRO A 225 -5.33 10.31 -29.70
CA PRO A 225 -5.02 11.34 -28.72
C PRO A 225 -4.26 10.76 -27.52
N SER A 226 -3.43 11.57 -26.91
CA SER A 226 -2.72 11.19 -25.67
C SER A 226 -3.70 10.75 -24.59
N ARG A 227 -3.37 9.63 -23.94
CA ARG A 227 -4.21 9.01 -22.92
C ARG A 227 -3.33 8.36 -21.86
N THR A 228 -3.55 8.76 -20.61
CA THR A 228 -2.95 8.13 -19.43
C THR A 228 -4.06 7.43 -18.65
N SER A 229 -3.88 6.19 -18.22
CA SER A 229 -4.94 5.48 -17.50
C SER A 229 -4.44 4.64 -16.35
N PHE A 230 -5.29 4.52 -15.31
CA PHE A 230 -5.24 3.47 -14.32
C PHE A 230 -6.41 2.51 -14.54
N THR A 231 -6.12 1.21 -14.52
CA THR A 231 -7.14 0.16 -14.61
C THR A 231 -6.96 -0.82 -13.47
N SER A 232 -7.88 -0.82 -12.51
CA SER A 232 -7.88 -1.76 -11.38
C SER A 232 -8.82 -2.93 -11.62
N GLU A 233 -8.35 -4.14 -11.30
CA GLU A 233 -9.15 -5.36 -11.47
C GLU A 233 -10.37 -5.41 -10.56
N VAL A 234 -10.28 -4.85 -9.36
CA VAL A 234 -11.36 -4.91 -8.36
C VAL A 234 -11.47 -3.58 -7.61
N GLY A 235 -12.68 -3.05 -7.55
CA GLY A 235 -13.01 -1.88 -6.73
C GLY A 235 -14.51 -1.62 -6.69
N THR A 236 -14.93 -0.60 -5.93
CA THR A 236 -16.33 -0.17 -5.82
C THR A 236 -16.61 1.12 -6.59
N CYS A 237 -15.57 1.92 -6.86
CA CYS A 237 -15.65 3.21 -7.54
C CYS A 237 -14.26 3.60 -8.04
N ALA A 238 -14.18 4.48 -9.03
CA ALA A 238 -12.97 5.22 -9.29
C ALA A 238 -12.76 6.20 -8.13
N ASP A 239 -11.56 6.21 -7.56
CA ASP A 239 -11.22 6.99 -6.36
C ASP A 239 -9.79 7.48 -6.48
N TYR A 240 -9.60 8.79 -6.58
CA TYR A 240 -8.27 9.37 -6.68
C TYR A 240 -8.20 10.74 -6.03
N TYR A 241 -6.97 11.11 -5.65
CA TYR A 241 -6.63 12.40 -5.07
C TYR A 241 -5.75 13.19 -6.03
N PHE A 242 -6.16 14.43 -6.32
CA PHE A 242 -5.36 15.40 -7.05
C PHE A 242 -4.78 16.41 -6.06
N MET A 243 -3.49 16.66 -6.17
CA MET A 243 -2.72 17.52 -5.25
C MET A 243 -2.00 18.60 -6.05
N TYR A 244 -2.21 19.88 -5.67
CA TYR A 244 -1.51 21.01 -6.26
C TYR A 244 -1.52 22.19 -5.28
N LYS A 245 -0.36 22.80 -5.05
CA LYS A 245 -0.25 23.91 -4.11
C LYS A 245 0.30 25.17 -4.77
N ASP A 246 1.50 25.11 -5.29
CA ASP A 246 2.23 26.28 -5.81
C ASP A 246 2.95 26.00 -7.14
N GLY A 247 2.71 24.85 -7.74
CA GLY A 247 3.34 24.42 -8.98
C GLY A 247 4.76 23.87 -8.79
N THR A 248 5.15 23.53 -7.55
CA THR A 248 6.46 22.95 -7.23
C THR A 248 6.33 21.51 -6.75
N GLN A 249 7.41 20.71 -6.88
CA GLN A 249 7.46 19.37 -6.30
C GLN A 249 7.42 19.40 -4.77
N ASP A 250 8.02 20.40 -4.14
CA ASP A 250 7.94 20.59 -2.69
C ASP A 250 6.50 20.79 -2.21
N GLY A 251 5.69 21.53 -2.97
CA GLY A 251 4.26 21.70 -2.72
C GLY A 251 3.48 20.40 -2.84
N VAL A 252 3.83 19.54 -3.80
CA VAL A 252 3.23 18.20 -3.95
C VAL A 252 3.61 17.31 -2.77
N ILE A 253 4.89 17.22 -2.41
CA ILE A 253 5.39 16.44 -1.27
C ILE A 253 4.74 16.92 0.04
N ALA A 254 4.60 18.23 0.23
CA ALA A 254 3.90 18.78 1.39
C ALA A 254 2.44 18.30 1.46
N SER A 255 1.74 18.27 0.31
CA SER A 255 0.36 17.77 0.21
C SER A 255 0.26 16.26 0.47
N ILE A 256 1.22 15.46 -0.02
CA ILE A 256 1.30 14.01 0.30
C ILE A 256 1.42 13.82 1.81
N ARG A 257 2.33 14.57 2.47
CA ARG A 257 2.56 14.47 3.92
C ARG A 257 1.36 14.96 4.73
N GLU A 258 0.61 15.93 4.22
CA GLU A 258 -0.67 16.33 4.80
C GLU A 258 -1.71 15.22 4.66
N LEU A 259 -1.83 14.61 3.47
CA LEU A 259 -2.82 13.59 3.16
C LEU A 259 -2.59 12.28 3.92
N THR A 260 -1.34 11.83 3.99
CA THR A 260 -0.97 10.50 4.50
C THR A 260 -0.21 10.51 5.83
N GLY A 261 0.10 11.69 6.36
CA GLY A 261 0.86 11.89 7.58
C GLY A 261 2.33 12.22 7.33
N GLN A 262 2.88 12.99 8.25
CA GLN A 262 4.29 13.38 8.24
C GLN A 262 5.19 12.15 8.33
N ALA A 263 6.33 12.18 7.65
CA ALA A 263 7.36 11.16 7.80
C ALA A 263 7.88 11.13 9.24
N THR A 264 8.04 9.94 9.80
CA THR A 264 8.54 9.76 11.15
C THR A 264 10.05 10.03 11.21
N MET A 265 10.48 10.81 12.20
CA MET A 265 11.91 11.03 12.46
C MET A 265 12.57 9.75 12.97
N PHE A 266 13.57 9.26 12.26
CA PHE A 266 14.37 8.11 12.66
C PHE A 266 15.32 8.42 13.83
N PRO A 267 15.77 7.42 14.60
CA PRO A 267 16.85 7.58 15.55
C PRO A 267 18.16 7.90 14.79
N LYS A 268 19.06 8.67 15.42
CA LYS A 268 20.31 9.14 14.77
C LYS A 268 21.17 7.98 14.25
N TRP A 269 21.30 6.91 15.03
CA TRP A 269 22.09 5.73 14.65
C TRP A 269 21.60 5.04 13.36
N ALA A 270 20.31 5.21 12.99
CA ALA A 270 19.78 4.68 11.75
C ALA A 270 20.40 5.30 10.49
N MET A 271 21.07 6.45 10.62
CA MET A 271 21.79 7.11 9.52
C MET A 271 23.24 6.63 9.39
N GLY A 272 23.68 5.72 10.26
CA GLY A 272 25.01 5.15 10.23
C GLY A 272 25.09 3.82 9.48
N PHE A 273 26.18 3.09 9.70
CA PHE A 273 26.43 1.81 9.05
C PHE A 273 25.81 0.65 9.84
N TRP A 274 25.08 -0.22 9.14
CA TRP A 274 24.45 -1.43 9.66
C TRP A 274 25.11 -2.66 9.06
N GLN A 275 25.75 -3.46 9.90
CA GLN A 275 26.36 -4.71 9.47
C GLN A 275 25.31 -5.84 9.45
N CYS A 276 25.15 -6.46 8.31
CA CYS A 276 24.30 -7.62 8.10
C CYS A 276 25.02 -8.68 7.27
N ARG A 277 24.67 -9.92 7.44
CA ARG A 277 24.93 -11.01 6.49
C ARG A 277 23.79 -12.05 6.60
N GLU A 278 23.54 -12.75 5.56
CA GLU A 278 22.74 -13.97 5.59
C GLU A 278 23.68 -15.15 5.97
N ARG A 279 23.67 -15.63 7.14
CA ARG A 279 23.17 -15.15 8.43
C ARG A 279 24.22 -15.49 9.49
N TYR A 280 24.21 -14.83 10.63
CA TYR A 280 24.96 -15.29 11.80
C TYR A 280 24.25 -16.51 12.38
N LYS A 281 25.01 -17.61 12.58
CA LYS A 281 24.46 -18.88 13.02
C LYS A 281 24.46 -19.07 14.53
N THR A 282 25.23 -18.24 15.23
CA THR A 282 25.37 -18.24 16.68
C THR A 282 25.42 -16.83 17.22
N SER A 283 25.10 -16.66 18.51
CA SER A 283 25.28 -15.38 19.22
C SER A 283 26.75 -14.94 19.25
N ASP A 284 27.66 -15.89 19.36
CA ASP A 284 29.12 -15.61 19.41
C ASP A 284 29.63 -15.12 18.05
N GLU A 285 29.19 -15.74 16.93
CA GLU A 285 29.56 -15.27 15.59
C GLU A 285 29.13 -13.82 15.35
N LEU A 286 27.91 -13.44 15.79
CA LEU A 286 27.44 -12.07 15.71
C LEU A 286 28.31 -11.13 16.56
N ALA A 287 28.62 -11.53 17.77
CA ALA A 287 29.47 -10.74 18.67
C ALA A 287 30.90 -10.60 18.14
N ASP A 288 31.51 -11.66 17.60
CA ASP A 288 32.86 -11.65 17.04
C ASP A 288 32.99 -10.69 15.85
N VAL A 289 31.95 -10.62 15.02
CA VAL A 289 31.90 -9.63 13.92
C VAL A 289 31.88 -8.22 14.46
N LEU A 290 31.06 -7.91 15.46
CA LEU A 290 31.02 -6.59 16.09
C LEU A 290 32.38 -6.25 16.75
N ASP A 291 32.99 -7.21 17.46
CA ASP A 291 34.30 -7.04 18.06
C ASP A 291 35.37 -6.70 17.01
N LYS A 292 35.31 -7.36 15.84
CA LYS A 292 36.25 -7.10 14.76
C LYS A 292 36.10 -5.70 14.19
N TYR A 293 34.89 -5.17 14.06
CA TYR A 293 34.67 -3.76 13.70
C TYR A 293 35.27 -2.82 14.74
N ARG A 294 35.13 -3.11 16.04
CA ARG A 294 35.72 -2.30 17.12
C ARG A 294 37.23 -2.39 17.14
N GLU A 295 37.81 -3.58 16.99
CA GLU A 295 39.26 -3.80 16.89
C GLU A 295 39.87 -2.98 15.74
N LEU A 296 39.23 -3.04 14.57
CA LEU A 296 39.69 -2.34 13.37
C LEU A 296 39.33 -0.84 13.38
N LYS A 297 38.67 -0.35 14.42
CA LYS A 297 38.18 1.03 14.53
C LYS A 297 37.31 1.49 13.35
N ILE A 298 36.58 0.57 12.77
CA ILE A 298 35.59 0.86 11.71
C ILE A 298 34.29 1.24 12.39
N PRO A 299 33.71 2.43 12.10
CA PRO A 299 32.43 2.83 12.65
C PRO A 299 31.31 1.86 12.25
N THR A 300 30.54 1.41 13.23
CA THR A 300 29.39 0.52 13.04
C THR A 300 28.33 0.91 14.06
N ASP A 301 27.16 1.32 13.60
CA ASP A 301 26.08 1.81 14.45
C ASP A 301 25.10 0.70 14.82
N ALA A 302 24.94 -0.28 13.95
CA ALA A 302 24.05 -1.41 14.20
C ALA A 302 24.57 -2.72 13.61
N ILE A 303 24.12 -3.82 14.20
CA ILE A 303 24.26 -5.17 13.64
C ILE A 303 22.89 -5.81 13.53
N VAL A 304 22.69 -6.68 12.55
CA VAL A 304 21.37 -7.27 12.23
C VAL A 304 21.37 -8.76 12.54
N GLN A 305 20.46 -9.17 13.41
CA GLN A 305 20.13 -10.58 13.60
C GLN A 305 19.15 -11.00 12.50
N ASP A 306 19.67 -11.76 11.55
CA ASP A 306 18.91 -12.32 10.45
C ASP A 306 18.09 -13.54 10.89
N TRP A 307 17.38 -14.16 9.95
CA TRP A 307 16.47 -15.28 10.13
C TRP A 307 17.11 -16.54 10.73
N GLN A 308 16.31 -17.60 10.96
CA GLN A 308 16.68 -18.90 11.56
C GLN A 308 17.12 -18.89 13.04
N TYR A 309 17.05 -17.79 13.76
CA TYR A 309 17.18 -17.84 15.23
C TYR A 309 16.05 -18.68 15.88
N TRP A 310 14.96 -18.89 15.16
CA TRP A 310 13.83 -19.77 15.53
C TRP A 310 14.07 -21.27 15.27
N GLY A 311 15.17 -21.66 14.68
CA GLY A 311 15.62 -23.03 14.49
C GLY A 311 15.28 -23.63 13.12
N CYS A 312 14.05 -24.06 12.89
CA CYS A 312 13.66 -24.77 11.66
C CYS A 312 12.45 -24.12 10.97
N ASP A 313 12.16 -24.55 9.74
CA ASP A 313 11.08 -24.01 8.91
C ASP A 313 9.69 -24.17 9.57
N SER A 314 9.44 -25.28 10.27
CA SER A 314 8.18 -25.46 10.99
C SER A 314 7.99 -24.48 12.15
N ASN A 315 9.07 -23.88 12.65
CA ASN A 315 9.07 -22.79 13.64
C ASN A 315 9.27 -21.42 13.01
N TRP A 316 9.09 -21.28 11.71
CA TRP A 316 9.30 -20.05 10.97
C TRP A 316 8.67 -18.85 11.68
N ASN A 317 9.46 -17.82 11.92
CA ASN A 317 9.05 -16.59 12.60
C ASN A 317 8.38 -16.80 13.99
N ALA A 318 8.85 -17.78 14.75
CA ALA A 318 8.32 -18.02 16.10
C ALA A 318 8.50 -16.83 17.06
N MET A 319 9.32 -15.84 16.69
CA MET A 319 9.72 -14.70 17.53
C MET A 319 10.34 -15.15 18.87
N LYS A 320 10.89 -16.33 18.88
CA LYS A 320 11.59 -16.96 19.99
C LYS A 320 12.88 -17.59 19.49
N PHE A 321 13.93 -17.46 20.28
CA PHE A 321 15.20 -18.12 20.00
C PHE A 321 15.08 -19.60 20.34
N GLN A 322 15.00 -20.44 19.33
CA GLN A 322 14.88 -21.90 19.45
C GLN A 322 16.05 -22.63 18.78
N ASN A 323 16.93 -21.90 18.11
CA ASN A 323 18.19 -22.44 17.64
C ASN A 323 19.11 -22.69 18.84
N PRO A 324 19.62 -23.91 19.04
CA PRO A 324 20.37 -24.28 20.24
C PRO A 324 21.67 -23.48 20.45
N TYR A 325 22.25 -22.94 19.38
CA TYR A 325 23.45 -22.08 19.45
C TYR A 325 23.18 -20.69 20.05
N TYR A 326 21.91 -20.31 20.18
CA TYR A 326 21.51 -19.08 20.86
C TYR A 326 20.97 -19.30 22.28
N ILE A 327 20.71 -20.54 22.66
CA ILE A 327 20.12 -20.88 23.97
C ILE A 327 20.95 -21.90 24.77
N ASN A 328 22.23 -22.03 24.42
CA ASN A 328 23.21 -22.92 25.06
C ASN A 328 22.73 -24.39 25.19
N LYS A 329 22.12 -24.93 24.14
CA LYS A 329 21.70 -26.36 24.07
C LYS A 329 22.36 -27.10 22.91
N VAL A 330 23.56 -26.65 22.54
CA VAL A 330 24.39 -27.31 21.53
C VAL A 330 24.76 -28.69 21.99
N GLY A 331 24.54 -29.68 21.10
CA GLY A 331 24.79 -31.12 21.41
C GLY A 331 23.63 -31.82 22.07
N ASP A 332 22.55 -31.18 22.44
CA ASP A 332 21.33 -31.85 22.89
C ASP A 332 20.63 -32.56 21.72
N PRO A 333 20.50 -33.90 21.71
CA PRO A 333 19.87 -34.66 20.63
C PRO A 333 18.42 -34.22 20.35
N ALA A 334 17.70 -33.71 21.35
CA ALA A 334 16.34 -33.21 21.19
C ALA A 334 16.24 -32.03 20.23
N TYR A 335 17.31 -31.25 20.08
CA TYR A 335 17.37 -30.09 19.18
C TYR A 335 18.03 -30.39 17.83
N ALA A 336 18.70 -31.55 17.67
CA ALA A 336 19.39 -31.89 16.42
C ALA A 336 18.46 -31.88 15.19
N LYS A 337 17.20 -32.28 15.36
CA LYS A 337 16.18 -32.27 14.29
C LYS A 337 15.76 -30.89 13.84
N TYR A 338 15.97 -29.87 14.67
CA TYR A 338 15.58 -28.46 14.36
C TYR A 338 16.70 -27.70 13.68
N LEU A 339 17.90 -28.23 13.63
CA LEU A 339 19.02 -27.55 12.99
C LEU A 339 18.82 -27.48 11.47
N PRO A 340 19.06 -26.34 10.85
CA PRO A 340 19.19 -26.24 9.41
C PRO A 340 20.24 -27.19 8.87
N THR A 341 20.12 -27.59 7.61
CA THR A 341 21.03 -28.58 6.99
C THR A 341 22.48 -28.17 7.08
N ASP A 342 22.80 -26.92 6.88
CA ASP A 342 24.15 -26.36 6.96
C ASP A 342 24.69 -26.28 8.40
N MET A 343 23.81 -26.24 9.40
CA MET A 343 24.18 -26.25 10.83
C MET A 343 24.31 -27.67 11.41
N LYS A 344 23.69 -28.68 10.80
CA LYS A 344 23.85 -30.09 11.22
C LYS A 344 25.30 -30.59 11.17
N GLN A 345 26.11 -29.94 10.31
CA GLN A 345 27.53 -30.28 10.14
C GLN A 345 28.44 -29.44 11.04
N MET A 346 27.89 -28.44 11.73
CA MET A 346 28.68 -27.62 12.68
C MET A 346 29.04 -28.50 13.88
N LYS A 347 30.33 -28.63 14.14
CA LYS A 347 30.82 -29.23 15.39
C LYS A 347 30.53 -28.24 16.53
N ALA A 348 30.11 -28.77 17.67
CA ALA A 348 30.04 -27.99 18.90
C ALA A 348 31.41 -27.36 19.17
N GLN A 349 31.48 -26.03 19.14
CA GLN A 349 32.70 -25.24 19.39
C GLN A 349 32.86 -24.89 20.86
N GLY A 350 32.54 -25.83 21.77
CA GLY A 350 32.54 -25.57 23.20
C GLY A 350 31.27 -24.85 23.67
N GLU A 351 31.29 -24.38 24.92
CA GLU A 351 30.18 -23.58 25.44
C GLU A 351 30.18 -22.18 24.82
N PRO A 352 29.00 -21.65 24.41
CA PRO A 352 28.92 -20.27 23.89
C PRO A 352 29.36 -19.24 24.95
N ARG A 353 30.07 -18.23 24.50
CA ARG A 353 30.46 -17.06 25.31
C ARG A 353 29.23 -16.29 25.80
N LEU A 354 28.26 -16.10 24.90
CA LEU A 354 26.96 -15.52 25.18
C LEU A 354 25.91 -16.62 25.33
N LYS A 355 25.42 -16.80 26.54
CA LYS A 355 24.60 -17.98 26.93
C LYS A 355 23.10 -17.79 26.70
N SER A 356 22.69 -16.58 26.32
CA SER A 356 21.28 -16.30 26.02
C SER A 356 21.13 -15.15 25.03
N PRO A 357 19.97 -15.01 24.37
CA PRO A 357 19.65 -13.86 23.52
C PRO A 357 19.72 -12.53 24.28
N GLU A 358 19.33 -12.52 25.56
CA GLU A 358 19.37 -11.34 26.42
C GLU A 358 20.83 -10.91 26.68
N GLU A 359 21.75 -11.85 26.85
CA GLU A 359 23.19 -11.56 26.97
C GLU A 359 23.74 -11.00 25.65
N MET A 360 23.31 -11.53 24.51
CA MET A 360 23.69 -11.01 23.21
C MET A 360 23.23 -9.56 23.01
N VAL A 361 21.97 -9.25 23.31
CA VAL A 361 21.44 -7.87 23.24
C VAL A 361 22.24 -6.91 24.13
N LYS A 362 22.46 -7.30 25.39
CA LYS A 362 23.27 -6.52 26.34
C LYS A 362 24.71 -6.32 25.86
N TYR A 363 25.30 -7.36 25.25
CA TYR A 363 26.65 -7.31 24.71
C TYR A 363 26.76 -6.28 23.57
N VAL A 364 25.81 -6.31 22.63
CA VAL A 364 25.76 -5.36 21.52
C VAL A 364 25.63 -3.93 22.03
N HIS A 365 24.73 -3.68 22.97
CA HIS A 365 24.54 -2.34 23.56
C HIS A 365 25.78 -1.87 24.34
N LYS A 366 26.45 -2.76 25.08
CA LYS A 366 27.70 -2.44 25.80
C LYS A 366 28.84 -2.01 24.86
N ASN A 367 28.80 -2.48 23.61
CA ASN A 367 29.76 -2.15 22.57
C ASN A 367 29.29 -0.98 21.67
N ASP A 368 28.44 -0.09 22.19
CA ASP A 368 27.93 1.09 21.48
C ASP A 368 27.36 0.78 20.10
N ALA A 369 26.59 -0.30 19.98
CA ALA A 369 25.86 -0.66 18.78
C ALA A 369 24.39 -0.94 19.08
N HIS A 370 23.55 -0.85 18.07
CA HIS A 370 22.14 -1.19 18.11
C HIS A 370 21.89 -2.54 17.44
N LEU A 371 20.81 -3.20 17.82
CA LEU A 371 20.47 -4.53 17.32
C LEU A 371 19.09 -4.54 16.66
N MET A 372 19.07 -4.79 15.35
CA MET A 372 17.87 -5.06 14.58
C MET A 372 17.66 -6.58 14.49
N ILE A 373 16.40 -7.03 14.39
CA ILE A 373 16.07 -8.45 14.21
C ILE A 373 15.09 -8.65 13.06
N SER A 374 15.33 -9.70 12.28
CA SER A 374 14.43 -10.15 11.21
C SER A 374 13.14 -10.73 11.79
N ILE A 375 12.01 -10.22 11.31
CA ILE A 375 10.66 -10.71 11.57
C ILE A 375 9.89 -10.78 10.25
N TRP A 376 9.02 -11.80 10.14
CA TRP A 376 8.29 -12.08 8.91
C TRP A 376 6.79 -11.87 9.08
N SER A 377 6.08 -11.76 7.98
CA SER A 377 4.62 -11.69 7.96
C SER A 377 3.94 -13.06 7.93
N SER A 378 4.71 -14.14 7.94
CA SER A 378 4.24 -15.53 7.85
C SER A 378 4.76 -16.36 9.01
N PHE A 379 4.06 -17.46 9.32
CA PHE A 379 4.33 -18.30 10.47
C PHE A 379 4.38 -19.78 10.11
N GLY A 380 5.32 -20.51 10.72
CA GLY A 380 5.45 -21.96 10.60
C GLY A 380 4.41 -22.72 11.42
N PRO A 381 4.02 -23.94 10.99
CA PRO A 381 2.89 -24.68 11.57
C PRO A 381 3.09 -25.11 13.04
N TRP A 382 4.32 -25.09 13.56
CA TRP A 382 4.61 -25.43 14.95
C TRP A 382 4.59 -24.22 15.89
N THR A 383 4.45 -23.00 15.36
CA THR A 383 4.41 -21.78 16.18
C THR A 383 3.09 -21.63 16.93
N GLU A 384 3.12 -20.95 18.07
CA GLU A 384 1.91 -20.57 18.81
C GLU A 384 1.06 -19.61 18.00
N GLN A 385 1.72 -18.68 17.32
CA GLN A 385 1.11 -17.70 16.42
C GLN A 385 0.24 -18.38 15.35
N TYR A 386 0.81 -19.37 14.65
CA TYR A 386 0.06 -20.11 13.63
C TYR A 386 -1.20 -20.76 14.21
N ARG A 387 -1.07 -21.44 15.38
CA ARG A 387 -2.22 -22.11 16.01
C ARG A 387 -3.31 -21.14 16.44
N GLU A 388 -2.94 -19.96 16.99
CA GLU A 388 -3.93 -18.94 17.39
C GLU A 388 -4.56 -18.27 16.18
N LEU A 389 -3.79 -17.94 15.14
CA LEU A 389 -4.29 -17.38 13.89
C LEU A 389 -5.24 -18.33 13.16
N LYS A 390 -4.90 -19.64 13.13
CA LYS A 390 -5.76 -20.68 12.54
C LYS A 390 -7.11 -20.77 13.26
N LYS A 391 -7.14 -20.70 14.60
CA LYS A 391 -8.40 -20.70 15.39
C LYS A 391 -9.30 -19.54 15.07
N MET A 392 -8.75 -18.38 14.70
CA MET A 392 -9.53 -17.19 14.34
C MET A 392 -9.75 -17.02 12.82
N ASN A 393 -9.42 -18.05 12.03
CA ASN A 393 -9.49 -18.04 10.57
C ASN A 393 -8.75 -16.84 9.95
N ALA A 394 -7.53 -16.57 10.43
CA ALA A 394 -6.72 -15.43 10.04
C ALA A 394 -5.32 -15.85 9.51
N LEU A 395 -5.24 -16.99 8.85
CA LEU A 395 -4.13 -17.40 8.01
C LEU A 395 -4.57 -17.35 6.56
N LEU A 396 -3.70 -16.85 5.71
CA LEU A 396 -3.88 -16.89 4.26
C LEU A 396 -3.28 -18.23 3.77
N PRO A 397 -4.06 -19.11 3.10
CA PRO A 397 -3.60 -20.45 2.72
C PRO A 397 -2.71 -20.44 1.49
N PHE A 398 -1.73 -19.54 1.47
CA PHE A 398 -0.81 -19.35 0.37
C PHE A 398 0.50 -20.10 0.62
N ASP A 399 1.06 -20.68 -0.45
CA ASP A 399 2.41 -21.20 -0.42
C ASP A 399 3.39 -20.03 -0.44
N THR A 400 4.22 -19.91 0.58
CA THR A 400 5.18 -18.83 0.75
C THR A 400 6.57 -19.41 1.07
N TRP A 401 7.55 -18.53 1.19
CA TRP A 401 8.89 -18.98 1.60
C TRP A 401 8.91 -19.40 3.08
N PRO A 402 9.56 -20.52 3.45
CA PRO A 402 10.19 -21.54 2.57
C PRO A 402 9.12 -22.36 1.84
N ARG A 403 9.33 -22.59 0.55
CA ARG A 403 8.35 -23.24 -0.32
C ARG A 403 7.97 -24.64 0.15
N ASN A 404 6.68 -24.98 0.13
CA ASN A 404 6.14 -26.28 0.53
C ASN A 404 6.40 -26.66 2.00
N SER A 405 6.70 -25.68 2.86
CA SER A 405 6.98 -25.92 4.30
C SER A 405 5.73 -25.90 5.18
N GLY A 406 4.58 -25.46 4.64
CA GLY A 406 3.37 -25.19 5.41
C GLY A 406 3.37 -23.83 6.16
N VAL A 407 4.38 -23.01 5.93
CA VAL A 407 4.42 -21.62 6.39
C VAL A 407 3.35 -20.83 5.67
N MET A 408 2.56 -20.05 6.42
CA MET A 408 1.45 -19.24 5.87
C MET A 408 1.52 -17.80 6.37
N PRO A 409 1.22 -16.82 5.50
CA PRO A 409 1.05 -15.44 5.92
C PRO A 409 -0.19 -15.30 6.81
N TYR A 410 -0.14 -14.33 7.73
CA TYR A 410 -1.34 -13.98 8.47
C TYR A 410 -2.20 -12.97 7.71
N ASP A 411 -3.50 -12.97 7.96
CA ASP A 411 -4.41 -11.98 7.39
C ASP A 411 -4.23 -10.64 8.11
N VAL A 412 -3.39 -9.79 7.51
CA VAL A 412 -3.10 -8.45 8.03
C VAL A 412 -4.31 -7.52 8.04
N PHE A 413 -5.33 -7.81 7.23
CA PHE A 413 -6.56 -7.01 7.17
C PHE A 413 -7.41 -7.22 8.42
N ASN A 414 -7.26 -8.36 9.11
CA ASN A 414 -7.94 -8.65 10.36
C ASN A 414 -7.28 -7.92 11.54
N PRO A 415 -7.96 -6.94 12.19
CA PRO A 415 -7.37 -6.20 13.30
C PRO A 415 -7.02 -7.08 14.52
N LYS A 416 -7.75 -8.18 14.74
CA LYS A 416 -7.44 -9.13 15.83
C LYS A 416 -6.14 -9.88 15.54
N ALA A 417 -5.87 -10.20 14.28
CA ALA A 417 -4.63 -10.85 13.87
C ALA A 417 -3.43 -9.91 14.03
N ARG A 418 -3.58 -8.61 13.71
CA ARG A 418 -2.55 -7.60 13.97
C ARG A 418 -2.24 -7.44 15.45
N ASN A 419 -3.27 -7.42 16.31
CA ASN A 419 -3.08 -7.38 17.77
C ASN A 419 -2.33 -8.62 18.28
N LEU A 420 -2.65 -9.79 17.72
CA LEU A 420 -1.95 -11.04 18.05
C LEU A 420 -0.48 -10.99 17.62
N TYR A 421 -0.20 -10.49 16.43
CA TYR A 421 1.17 -10.29 15.94
C TYR A 421 2.00 -9.48 16.94
N TRP A 422 1.49 -8.32 17.36
CA TRP A 422 2.17 -7.47 18.33
C TRP A 422 2.31 -8.13 19.70
N LYS A 423 1.31 -8.87 20.17
CA LYS A 423 1.39 -9.62 21.45
C LYS A 423 2.67 -10.47 21.49
N TYR A 424 3.01 -11.17 20.42
CA TYR A 424 4.20 -12.00 20.35
C TYR A 424 5.48 -11.19 20.11
N LEU A 425 5.41 -10.12 19.32
CA LEU A 425 6.56 -9.26 19.07
C LEU A 425 7.01 -8.49 20.32
N THR A 426 6.09 -8.23 21.25
CA THR A 426 6.37 -7.55 22.52
C THR A 426 7.51 -8.20 23.30
N HIS A 427 7.66 -9.52 23.23
CA HIS A 427 8.76 -10.25 23.88
C HIS A 427 10.13 -9.79 23.38
N LEU A 428 10.32 -9.68 22.07
CA LEU A 428 11.56 -9.18 21.48
C LEU A 428 11.79 -7.69 21.81
N TYR A 429 10.73 -6.89 21.82
CA TYR A 429 10.83 -5.49 22.25
C TYR A 429 11.33 -5.36 23.71
N GLN A 430 10.77 -6.18 24.63
CA GLN A 430 11.15 -6.20 26.03
C GLN A 430 12.57 -6.74 26.26
N MET A 431 13.04 -7.66 25.42
CA MET A 431 14.40 -8.16 25.42
C MET A 431 15.41 -7.06 25.08
N GLY A 432 15.00 -6.00 24.36
CA GLY A 432 15.83 -4.83 24.09
C GLY A 432 16.16 -4.58 22.63
N PHE A 433 15.63 -5.36 21.69
CA PHE A 433 15.82 -5.09 20.26
C PHE A 433 15.38 -3.67 19.91
N ASP A 434 16.15 -3.01 19.02
CA ASP A 434 16.01 -1.58 18.73
C ASP A 434 15.20 -1.30 17.47
N ALA A 435 15.19 -2.24 16.53
CA ALA A 435 14.51 -2.08 15.25
C ALA A 435 14.06 -3.44 14.67
N TRP A 436 13.19 -3.38 13.70
CA TRP A 436 12.55 -4.51 13.05
C TRP A 436 12.92 -4.59 11.58
N TRP A 437 13.42 -5.73 11.13
CA TRP A 437 13.52 -6.04 9.72
C TRP A 437 12.27 -6.83 9.33
N THR A 438 11.29 -6.14 8.76
CA THR A 438 10.01 -6.72 8.35
C THR A 438 10.14 -7.27 6.94
N ASP A 439 10.61 -8.51 6.87
CA ASP A 439 10.80 -9.22 5.61
C ASP A 439 9.49 -9.85 5.10
N SER A 440 9.44 -10.11 3.79
CA SER A 440 8.30 -10.76 3.14
C SER A 440 6.96 -10.05 3.39
N THR A 441 6.92 -8.73 3.22
CA THR A 441 5.74 -7.92 3.52
C THR A 441 4.85 -7.62 2.32
N GLU A 442 5.09 -8.19 1.16
CA GLU A 442 4.18 -8.19 -0.01
C GLU A 442 2.99 -9.19 0.07
N PRO A 443 2.90 -10.30 0.83
CA PRO A 443 3.90 -11.24 1.31
C PRO A 443 4.53 -12.07 0.18
N ASP A 444 5.64 -12.77 0.47
CA ASP A 444 6.33 -13.65 -0.49
C ASP A 444 5.45 -14.87 -0.81
N HIS A 445 4.70 -14.74 -1.88
CA HIS A 445 3.62 -15.63 -2.25
C HIS A 445 3.90 -16.27 -3.61
N PHE A 446 4.01 -17.59 -3.63
CA PHE A 446 4.12 -18.37 -4.86
C PHE A 446 2.73 -18.55 -5.47
N GLU A 447 2.27 -17.55 -6.21
CA GLU A 447 0.92 -17.46 -6.74
C GLU A 447 0.51 -18.72 -7.52
N LYS A 448 -0.66 -19.25 -7.17
CA LYS A 448 -1.33 -20.36 -7.87
C LYS A 448 -2.65 -19.85 -8.47
N PRO A 449 -3.12 -20.44 -9.57
CA PRO A 449 -4.43 -20.10 -10.11
C PRO A 449 -5.53 -20.21 -9.06
N GLY A 450 -6.29 -19.15 -8.87
CA GLY A 450 -7.38 -19.08 -7.90
C GLY A 450 -7.02 -18.36 -6.59
N ASP A 451 -5.73 -18.22 -6.26
CA ASP A 451 -5.30 -17.52 -5.05
C ASP A 451 -5.79 -16.07 -5.02
N GLU A 452 -5.89 -15.44 -6.18
CA GLU A 452 -6.40 -14.08 -6.35
C GLU A 452 -7.84 -13.90 -5.85
N ASN A 453 -8.63 -14.97 -5.83
CA ASN A 453 -10.03 -14.96 -5.40
C ASN A 453 -10.22 -15.23 -3.91
N TYR A 454 -9.14 -15.57 -3.18
CA TYR A 454 -9.22 -15.82 -1.76
C TYR A 454 -9.77 -14.60 -1.00
N GLN A 455 -10.74 -14.85 -0.11
CA GLN A 455 -11.36 -13.79 0.68
C GLN A 455 -10.56 -13.55 1.96
N THR A 456 -9.94 -12.38 2.04
CA THR A 456 -9.35 -11.85 3.27
C THR A 456 -10.45 -11.21 4.13
N TYR A 457 -10.08 -10.69 5.29
CA TYR A 457 -11.01 -9.95 6.15
C TYR A 457 -11.68 -8.73 5.45
N ASP A 458 -10.97 -8.05 4.56
CA ASP A 458 -11.45 -6.82 3.88
C ASP A 458 -11.87 -7.02 2.42
N GLY A 459 -11.74 -8.23 1.87
CA GLY A 459 -12.14 -8.53 0.49
C GLY A 459 -11.22 -9.53 -0.21
N SER A 460 -11.40 -9.71 -1.52
CA SER A 460 -10.56 -10.63 -2.29
C SER A 460 -9.10 -10.21 -2.29
N TRP A 461 -8.20 -11.18 -2.30
CA TRP A 461 -6.76 -10.92 -2.42
C TRP A 461 -6.41 -10.03 -3.61
N LEU A 462 -7.07 -10.26 -4.75
CA LEU A 462 -6.95 -9.43 -5.94
C LEU A 462 -7.28 -7.95 -5.69
N GLY A 463 -8.20 -7.67 -4.78
CA GLY A 463 -8.67 -6.31 -4.48
C GLY A 463 -7.90 -5.58 -3.37
N VAL A 464 -7.07 -6.28 -2.56
CA VAL A 464 -6.50 -5.65 -1.36
C VAL A 464 -5.00 -5.83 -1.16
N LYS A 465 -4.33 -6.76 -1.86
CA LYS A 465 -2.92 -7.16 -1.62
C LYS A 465 -1.97 -5.98 -1.46
N ASN A 466 -2.07 -4.96 -2.29
CA ASN A 466 -1.12 -3.84 -2.27
C ASN A 466 -1.18 -2.98 -0.99
N ALA A 467 -2.21 -3.15 -0.15
CA ALA A 467 -2.27 -2.52 1.18
C ALA A 467 -1.62 -3.38 2.29
N PHE A 468 -1.22 -4.62 2.01
CA PHE A 468 -0.63 -5.52 2.99
C PHE A 468 0.59 -4.90 3.70
N PRO A 469 1.62 -4.39 3.00
CA PRO A 469 2.80 -3.84 3.65
C PRO A 469 2.46 -2.62 4.54
N LEU A 470 1.53 -1.79 4.11
CA LEU A 470 1.10 -0.64 4.89
C LEU A 470 0.47 -1.04 6.22
N LEU A 471 -0.49 -1.97 6.19
CA LEU A 471 -1.21 -2.41 7.39
C LEU A 471 -0.31 -3.18 8.36
N HIS A 472 0.63 -3.97 7.84
CA HIS A 472 1.61 -4.68 8.64
C HIS A 472 2.50 -3.70 9.42
N ASN A 473 3.18 -2.80 8.71
CA ASN A 473 4.11 -1.86 9.33
C ASN A 473 3.38 -0.81 10.20
N LYS A 474 2.22 -0.33 9.78
CA LYS A 474 1.35 0.54 10.57
C LYS A 474 1.01 -0.08 11.92
N SER A 475 0.62 -1.35 11.92
CA SER A 475 0.26 -2.05 13.16
C SER A 475 1.45 -2.14 14.14
N ILE A 476 2.63 -2.49 13.66
CA ILE A 476 3.84 -2.54 14.50
C ILE A 476 4.14 -1.15 15.07
N TYR A 477 4.11 -0.12 14.22
CA TYR A 477 4.35 1.26 14.63
C TYR A 477 3.37 1.73 15.72
N GLU A 478 2.06 1.59 15.47
CA GLU A 478 1.02 2.08 16.36
C GLU A 478 1.09 1.38 17.74
N HIS A 479 1.25 0.05 17.76
CA HIS A 479 1.36 -0.70 19.00
C HIS A 479 2.64 -0.34 19.78
N GLN A 480 3.79 -0.24 19.10
CA GLN A 480 5.04 0.16 19.77
C GLN A 480 4.92 1.56 20.37
N ARG A 481 4.36 2.51 19.61
CA ARG A 481 4.17 3.89 20.07
C ARG A 481 3.19 4.00 21.24
N ALA A 482 2.20 3.12 21.30
CA ALA A 482 1.21 3.07 22.38
C ALA A 482 1.70 2.37 23.66
N MET A 483 2.86 1.70 23.63
CA MET A 483 3.37 1.01 24.82
C MET A 483 3.69 2.02 25.94
N LYS A 484 3.20 1.72 27.14
CA LYS A 484 3.51 2.52 28.33
C LYS A 484 5.03 2.53 28.59
N GLY A 485 5.59 3.71 28.74
CA GLY A 485 7.03 3.90 28.99
C GLY A 485 7.91 3.72 27.75
N ASN A 486 7.32 3.65 26.55
CA ASN A 486 8.12 3.61 25.32
C ASN A 486 8.92 4.92 25.15
N THR A 487 10.23 4.77 25.06
CA THR A 487 11.19 5.86 24.77
C THR A 487 11.86 5.71 23.41
N LYS A 488 11.70 4.57 22.75
CA LYS A 488 12.31 4.27 21.45
C LYS A 488 11.48 4.82 20.31
N ARG A 489 12.12 5.43 19.32
CA ARG A 489 11.53 5.67 18.01
C ARG A 489 11.34 4.33 17.31
N SER A 490 10.21 4.14 16.63
CA SER A 490 10.00 2.95 15.82
C SER A 490 10.81 3.05 14.53
N LEU A 491 11.56 2.01 14.22
CA LEU A 491 12.30 1.87 12.98
C LEU A 491 12.03 0.48 12.41
N GLN A 492 11.57 0.45 11.19
CA GLN A 492 11.25 -0.77 10.46
C GLN A 492 11.93 -0.73 9.10
N MET A 493 12.72 -1.74 8.77
CA MET A 493 13.22 -1.95 7.41
C MET A 493 12.29 -2.97 6.74
N THR A 494 11.56 -2.55 5.72
CA THR A 494 10.52 -3.36 5.06
C THR A 494 10.86 -3.67 3.61
N ARG A 495 10.53 -4.88 3.13
CA ARG A 495 10.79 -5.28 1.75
C ARG A 495 9.80 -4.70 0.76
N SER A 496 8.61 -4.36 1.20
CA SER A 496 7.55 -3.81 0.36
C SER A 496 6.97 -2.53 0.94
N GLY A 497 6.21 -1.82 0.14
CA GLY A 497 5.65 -0.52 0.50
C GLY A 497 4.29 -0.26 -0.12
N SER A 498 3.70 0.85 0.32
CA SER A 498 2.46 1.40 -0.21
C SER A 498 2.48 2.91 -0.02
N PHE A 499 1.61 3.64 -0.72
CA PHE A 499 1.47 5.08 -0.54
C PHE A 499 1.16 5.43 0.93
N GLY A 500 1.91 6.35 1.52
CA GLY A 500 1.73 6.76 2.92
C GLY A 500 2.54 5.96 3.96
N ILE A 501 3.33 4.97 3.55
CA ILE A 501 4.08 4.12 4.49
C ILE A 501 5.15 4.90 5.28
N GLN A 502 5.66 6.02 4.75
CA GLN A 502 6.66 6.88 5.41
C GLN A 502 6.22 7.37 6.80
N HIS A 503 4.93 7.44 7.05
CA HIS A 503 4.38 7.87 8.33
C HIS A 503 4.67 6.87 9.46
N TYR A 504 4.90 5.61 9.14
CA TYR A 504 4.98 4.52 10.11
C TYR A 504 6.42 4.08 10.42
N GLY A 505 7.40 4.99 10.28
CA GLY A 505 8.79 4.74 10.69
C GLY A 505 9.46 3.66 9.86
N THR A 506 9.20 3.64 8.57
CA THR A 506 9.71 2.64 7.64
C THR A 506 10.77 3.18 6.71
N ILE A 507 11.74 2.33 6.42
CA ILE A 507 12.66 2.42 5.28
C ILE A 507 12.49 1.16 4.44
N CYS A 508 12.71 1.27 3.13
CA CYS A 508 12.63 0.11 2.25
C CYS A 508 14.03 -0.24 1.72
N TRP A 509 14.27 -1.54 1.52
CA TRP A 509 15.37 -1.98 0.66
C TRP A 509 14.79 -2.54 -0.64
N SER A 510 15.64 -2.69 -1.63
CA SER A 510 15.22 -3.05 -2.99
C SER A 510 14.81 -4.52 -3.18
N GLY A 511 14.75 -5.31 -2.09
CA GLY A 511 14.46 -6.74 -2.16
C GLY A 511 15.69 -7.57 -2.52
N ASP A 512 15.47 -8.82 -2.93
CA ASP A 512 16.53 -9.79 -3.24
C ASP A 512 17.06 -9.60 -4.66
N VAL A 513 17.75 -8.47 -4.86
CA VAL A 513 18.32 -8.11 -6.17
C VAL A 513 19.65 -8.79 -6.44
N VAL A 514 19.91 -9.13 -7.69
CA VAL A 514 21.18 -9.72 -8.11
C VAL A 514 22.28 -8.65 -8.10
N ALA A 515 23.44 -8.97 -7.52
CA ALA A 515 24.59 -8.08 -7.52
C ALA A 515 25.22 -7.98 -8.92
N SER A 516 24.71 -7.06 -9.73
CA SER A 516 25.17 -6.80 -11.09
C SER A 516 25.15 -5.31 -11.42
N TRP A 517 25.97 -4.90 -12.42
CA TRP A 517 25.97 -3.51 -12.91
C TRP A 517 24.63 -3.08 -13.50
N ASN A 518 23.90 -4.01 -14.16
CA ASN A 518 22.57 -3.72 -14.67
C ASN A 518 21.59 -3.44 -13.54
N GLU A 519 21.63 -4.23 -12.48
CA GLU A 519 20.76 -4.00 -11.32
C GLU A 519 21.11 -2.68 -10.62
N MET A 520 22.40 -2.39 -10.43
CA MET A 520 22.82 -1.10 -9.86
C MET A 520 22.29 0.08 -10.69
N LYS A 521 22.33 -0.04 -12.04
CA LYS A 521 21.75 0.98 -12.92
C LYS A 521 20.24 1.12 -12.74
N ASN A 522 19.50 0.00 -12.58
CA ASN A 522 18.06 -0.01 -12.39
C ASN A 522 17.66 0.58 -11.02
N GLN A 523 18.50 0.43 -9.99
CA GLN A 523 18.24 0.93 -8.65
C GLN A 523 18.16 2.47 -8.59
N ILE A 524 18.84 3.20 -9.47
CA ILE A 524 18.84 4.66 -9.48
C ILE A 524 17.43 5.21 -9.80
N PRO A 525 16.83 4.96 -10.98
CA PRO A 525 15.49 5.45 -11.26
C PRO A 525 14.42 4.81 -10.38
N SER A 526 14.57 3.53 -10.01
CA SER A 526 13.63 2.84 -9.12
C SER A 526 13.58 3.49 -7.74
N GLY A 527 14.72 3.77 -7.13
CA GLY A 527 14.80 4.45 -5.84
C GLY A 527 14.27 5.87 -5.88
N LEU A 528 14.58 6.63 -6.93
CA LEU A 528 14.07 7.99 -7.12
C LEU A 528 12.54 8.01 -7.30
N ASN A 529 11.99 7.16 -8.17
CA ASN A 529 10.54 7.07 -8.37
C ASN A 529 9.77 6.57 -7.14
N PHE A 530 10.40 5.73 -6.32
CA PHE A 530 9.81 5.28 -5.06
C PHE A 530 9.82 6.38 -3.98
N SER A 531 10.82 7.25 -3.98
CA SER A 531 11.04 8.26 -2.92
C SER A 531 10.26 9.57 -3.13
N LEU A 532 9.54 9.69 -4.23
CA LEU A 532 8.73 10.87 -4.60
C LEU A 532 7.48 11.05 -3.73
#